data_8f3a64ee01a00a47614f3dd51aea13ef
#
_entry.id   8f3a64ee01a00a47614f3dd51aea13ef
#
_cell.length_a   1.000
_cell.length_b   1.000
_cell.length_c   1.000
_cell.angle_alpha   90.00
_cell.angle_beta   90.00
_cell.angle_gamma   90.00
#
_symmetry.space_group_name_H-M   'P 1'
#
loop_
_entity.id
_entity.type
_entity.pdbx_description
1 polymer ?
#
loop_
_entity_poly.entity_id
_entity_poly.type
_entity_poly.pdbx_seq_one_letter_code
_entity_poly.pdbx_strand_id
1 'polypeptide(L)'
;LTKERVNFCILFDAIAESFDLVGKKQDGVFVNILTDGDENDSKKYSVEDVKELFSEAEDSNWGVTFMGTTKDAVESAKSWGIKAGNTMQYSNDVMGTRSANNTRLKSKEMYFAAAMNSTDMSNVNTDNLVDDE
;
A
#
# COMPACT_ATOMS: atom_id res chain seq x y z
N LEU A 1 17.57 6.19 5.76
CA LEU A 1 17.40 5.27 4.67
C LEU A 1 18.60 5.35 3.74
N THR A 2 19.11 4.21 3.36
CA THR A 2 20.32 4.17 2.56
C THR A 2 20.11 4.74 1.17
N LYS A 3 21.17 5.33 0.66
CA LYS A 3 21.18 5.80 -0.68
C LYS A 3 21.71 4.80 -1.64
N GLU A 4 22.12 3.66 -1.17
CA GLU A 4 22.70 2.69 -2.03
C GLU A 4 21.72 2.19 -3.04
N ARG A 5 22.20 2.03 -4.25
CA ARG A 5 21.42 1.45 -5.30
C ARG A 5 21.44 -0.05 -5.14
N VAL A 6 20.29 -0.66 -5.03
CA VAL A 6 20.25 -2.11 -4.94
C VAL A 6 19.74 -2.68 -6.23
N ASN A 7 20.19 -3.88 -6.54
CA ASN A 7 19.80 -4.57 -7.75
C ASN A 7 18.73 -5.62 -7.52
N PHE A 8 18.11 -5.60 -6.32
CA PHE A 8 17.08 -6.56 -5.98
C PHE A 8 16.02 -5.85 -5.16
N CYS A 9 14.86 -6.45 -5.09
CA CYS A 9 13.73 -5.87 -4.41
C CYS A 9 13.54 -6.55 -3.06
N ILE A 10 13.55 -5.78 -1.99
CA ILE A 10 13.30 -6.30 -0.65
C ILE A 10 11.98 -5.75 -0.13
N LEU A 11 10.96 -5.87 -0.95
CA LEU A 11 9.68 -5.23 -0.72
C LEU A 11 9.05 -5.66 0.60
N PHE A 12 9.07 -6.95 0.91
CA PHE A 12 8.45 -7.43 2.15
C PHE A 12 9.14 -6.82 3.37
N ASP A 13 10.46 -6.76 3.34
CA ASP A 13 11.20 -6.19 4.47
C ASP A 13 10.87 -4.71 4.62
N ALA A 14 10.76 -3.99 3.51
CA ALA A 14 10.44 -2.57 3.56
C ALA A 14 9.03 -2.34 4.10
N ILE A 15 8.07 -3.14 3.66
CA ILE A 15 6.70 -3.02 4.13
C ILE A 15 6.63 -3.27 5.63
N ALA A 16 7.25 -4.37 6.07
CA ALA A 16 7.17 -4.75 7.47
C ALA A 16 7.83 -3.72 8.38
N GLU A 17 8.98 -3.21 7.97
CA GLU A 17 9.68 -2.23 8.78
C GLU A 17 8.94 -0.90 8.81
N SER A 18 8.27 -0.55 7.73
CA SER A 18 7.46 0.66 7.72
C SER A 18 6.29 0.55 8.69
N PHE A 19 5.64 -0.60 8.73
CA PHE A 19 4.54 -0.83 9.66
C PHE A 19 5.04 -0.77 11.10
N ASP A 20 6.24 -1.29 11.35
CA ASP A 20 6.85 -1.25 12.67
C ASP A 20 7.06 0.19 13.15
N LEU A 21 7.52 1.05 12.26
CA LEU A 21 7.79 2.44 12.60
C LEU A 21 6.52 3.19 13.01
N VAL A 22 5.40 2.88 12.35
CA VAL A 22 4.15 3.55 12.65
C VAL A 22 3.57 3.06 13.97
N GLY A 23 3.62 1.74 14.19
CA GLY A 23 3.02 1.17 15.40
C GLY A 23 1.59 0.73 15.15
N LYS A 24 1.22 -0.37 15.79
CA LYS A 24 -0.02 -1.06 15.45
C LYS A 24 -1.28 -0.40 16.01
N LYS A 25 -1.12 0.49 16.97
CA LYS A 25 -2.29 1.06 17.66
C LYS A 25 -2.66 2.45 17.17
N GLN A 26 -2.02 2.90 16.10
CA GLN A 26 -2.33 4.22 15.57
C GLN A 26 -3.61 4.16 14.75
N ASP A 27 -4.44 5.19 14.89
CA ASP A 27 -5.65 5.36 14.09
C ASP A 27 -5.38 6.36 12.97
N GLY A 28 -6.14 6.25 11.90
CA GLY A 28 -6.06 7.24 10.84
C GLY A 28 -4.75 7.17 10.07
N VAL A 29 -4.32 5.97 9.75
CA VAL A 29 -3.06 5.75 9.02
C VAL A 29 -3.38 5.41 7.58
N PHE A 30 -2.67 6.04 6.65
CA PHE A 30 -2.76 5.74 5.23
C PHE A 30 -1.40 5.27 4.75
N VAL A 31 -1.36 4.10 4.14
CA VAL A 31 -0.13 3.51 3.61
C VAL A 31 -0.29 3.37 2.10
N ASN A 32 0.69 3.90 1.37
CA ASN A 32 0.72 3.72 -0.07
C ASN A 32 2.01 3.00 -0.43
N ILE A 33 1.89 1.89 -1.13
CA ILE A 33 3.01 1.10 -1.59
C ILE A 33 3.17 1.33 -3.08
N LEU A 34 4.28 1.92 -3.45
CA LEU A 34 4.58 2.23 -4.84
C LEU A 34 5.87 1.52 -5.21
N THR A 35 5.80 0.63 -6.19
CA THR A 35 6.97 -0.14 -6.55
C THR A 35 7.04 -0.34 -8.05
N ASP A 36 8.26 -0.39 -8.58
CA ASP A 36 8.47 -0.68 -9.99
C ASP A 36 9.01 -2.09 -10.18
N GLY A 37 8.88 -2.95 -9.18
CA GLY A 37 9.36 -4.32 -9.28
C GLY A 37 8.60 -5.26 -8.37
N ASP A 38 8.97 -6.52 -8.46
CA ASP A 38 8.36 -7.55 -7.64
C ASP A 38 9.25 -7.86 -6.45
N GLU A 39 8.64 -8.48 -5.44
CA GLU A 39 9.41 -8.99 -4.32
C GLU A 39 10.29 -10.14 -4.80
N ASN A 40 11.58 -10.07 -4.56
CA ASN A 40 12.44 -11.16 -4.98
C ASN A 40 13.67 -11.39 -4.09
N ASP A 41 13.81 -10.66 -3.00
CA ASP A 41 15.02 -10.82 -2.21
C ASP A 41 14.88 -10.46 -0.74
N SER A 42 13.67 -10.45 -0.21
CA SER A 42 13.49 -10.19 1.22
C SER A 42 14.07 -11.33 2.04
N LYS A 43 14.77 -10.98 3.10
CA LYS A 43 15.46 -11.95 3.94
C LYS A 43 14.83 -12.12 5.29
N LYS A 44 14.17 -11.08 5.78
CA LYS A 44 13.72 -11.04 7.15
C LYS A 44 12.23 -11.38 7.27
N TYR A 45 11.45 -11.04 6.27
CA TYR A 45 10.01 -11.20 6.32
C TYR A 45 9.53 -11.99 5.12
N SER A 46 8.55 -12.86 5.36
CA SER A 46 7.97 -13.72 4.33
C SER A 46 6.64 -13.16 3.88
N VAL A 47 6.05 -13.79 2.88
CA VAL A 47 4.74 -13.40 2.39
C VAL A 47 3.69 -13.59 3.49
N GLU A 48 3.84 -14.60 4.33
CA GLU A 48 2.90 -14.81 5.42
C GLU A 48 2.97 -13.69 6.44
N ASP A 49 4.17 -13.19 6.71
CA ASP A 49 4.33 -12.04 7.60
C ASP A 49 3.61 -10.82 7.07
N VAL A 50 3.74 -10.58 5.76
CA VAL A 50 3.14 -9.43 5.12
C VAL A 50 1.61 -9.56 5.10
N LYS A 51 1.11 -10.77 4.85
CA LYS A 51 -0.34 -11.00 4.89
C LYS A 51 -0.92 -10.69 6.26
N GLU A 52 -0.20 -11.07 7.29
CA GLU A 52 -0.66 -10.80 8.65
C GLU A 52 -0.68 -9.30 8.93
N LEU A 53 0.32 -8.58 8.46
CA LEU A 53 0.37 -7.13 8.64
C LEU A 53 -0.79 -6.44 7.95
N PHE A 54 -1.10 -6.85 6.74
CA PHE A 54 -2.24 -6.25 6.02
C PHE A 54 -3.56 -6.59 6.68
N SER A 55 -3.67 -7.79 7.24
CA SER A 55 -4.88 -8.16 7.98
C SER A 55 -5.04 -7.27 9.21
N GLU A 56 -3.96 -7.02 9.93
CA GLU A 56 -4.00 -6.15 11.10
C GLU A 56 -4.33 -4.72 10.70
N ALA A 57 -3.79 -4.27 9.59
CA ALA A 57 -4.08 -2.93 9.10
C ALA A 57 -5.56 -2.78 8.78
N GLU A 58 -6.13 -3.79 8.16
CA GLU A 58 -7.55 -3.77 7.83
C GLU A 58 -8.39 -3.75 9.09
N ASP A 59 -8.01 -4.53 10.09
CA ASP A 59 -8.73 -4.55 11.36
C ASP A 59 -8.65 -3.21 12.08
N SER A 60 -7.61 -2.43 11.82
CA SER A 60 -7.43 -1.10 12.40
C SER A 60 -8.02 0.00 11.53
N ASN A 61 -8.64 -0.36 10.43
CA ASN A 61 -9.26 0.57 9.48
C ASN A 61 -8.24 1.54 8.88
N TRP A 62 -7.03 1.05 8.64
CA TRP A 62 -6.01 1.81 7.92
C TRP A 62 -6.36 1.80 6.44
N GLY A 63 -6.00 2.86 5.73
CA GLY A 63 -6.08 2.87 4.29
C GLY A 63 -4.78 2.32 3.72
N VAL A 64 -4.87 1.29 2.87
CA VAL A 64 -3.70 0.69 2.25
C VAL A 64 -3.94 0.60 0.76
N THR A 65 -3.05 1.19 -0.03
CA THR A 65 -3.14 1.11 -1.49
C THR A 65 -1.82 0.61 -2.06
N PHE A 66 -1.89 -0.01 -3.22
CA PHE A 66 -0.73 -0.57 -3.89
C PHE A 66 -0.73 -0.16 -5.35
N MET A 67 0.43 0.29 -5.82
CA MET A 67 0.61 0.67 -7.22
C MET A 67 1.85 -0.02 -7.76
N GLY A 68 1.67 -0.84 -8.78
CA GLY A 68 2.77 -1.59 -9.38
C GLY A 68 2.83 -1.37 -10.86
N THR A 69 3.98 -1.67 -11.46
CA THR A 69 4.19 -1.44 -12.89
C THR A 69 3.80 -2.62 -13.76
N THR A 70 3.56 -3.79 -13.16
CA THR A 70 3.19 -4.97 -13.92
C THR A 70 1.90 -5.55 -13.40
N LYS A 71 1.23 -6.28 -14.28
CA LYS A 71 0.01 -6.98 -13.88
C LYS A 71 0.33 -8.01 -12.79
N ASP A 72 1.48 -8.67 -12.92
CA ASP A 72 1.86 -9.68 -11.94
C ASP A 72 2.07 -9.09 -10.56
N ALA A 73 2.66 -7.90 -10.47
CA ALA A 73 2.86 -7.24 -9.20
C ALA A 73 1.52 -6.92 -8.55
N VAL A 74 0.58 -6.42 -9.34
CA VAL A 74 -0.75 -6.09 -8.82
C VAL A 74 -1.49 -7.34 -8.35
N GLU A 75 -1.40 -8.42 -9.14
CA GLU A 75 -2.04 -9.67 -8.74
C GLU A 75 -1.42 -10.24 -7.48
N SER A 76 -0.10 -10.11 -7.35
CA SER A 76 0.57 -10.53 -6.13
C SER A 76 0.06 -9.74 -4.92
N ALA A 77 -0.09 -8.44 -5.08
CA ALA A 77 -0.57 -7.60 -3.98
C ALA A 77 -1.95 -8.04 -3.53
N LYS A 78 -2.82 -8.40 -4.46
CA LYS A 78 -4.13 -8.91 -4.10
C LYS A 78 -4.03 -10.21 -3.31
N SER A 79 -3.07 -11.05 -3.67
CA SER A 79 -2.87 -12.31 -2.95
C SER A 79 -2.36 -12.08 -1.53
N TRP A 80 -1.76 -10.93 -1.25
CA TRP A 80 -1.32 -10.59 0.10
C TRP A 80 -2.47 -10.04 0.96
N GLY A 81 -3.61 -9.81 0.36
CA GLY A 81 -4.77 -9.32 1.11
C GLY A 81 -5.17 -7.89 0.80
N ILE A 82 -4.48 -7.23 -0.13
CA ILE A 82 -4.87 -5.87 -0.51
C ILE A 82 -6.06 -5.98 -1.44
N LYS A 83 -7.10 -5.21 -1.17
CA LYS A 83 -8.34 -5.31 -1.93
C LYS A 83 -8.16 -4.77 -3.34
N ALA A 84 -8.89 -5.38 -4.28
CA ALA A 84 -8.77 -5.01 -5.69
C ALA A 84 -9.01 -3.51 -5.90
N GLY A 85 -9.96 -2.93 -5.19
CA GLY A 85 -10.26 -1.51 -5.32
C GLY A 85 -9.18 -0.59 -4.77
N ASN A 86 -8.14 -1.16 -4.17
CA ASN A 86 -7.02 -0.41 -3.63
C ASN A 86 -5.73 -0.67 -4.38
N THR A 87 -5.81 -1.28 -5.55
CA THR A 87 -4.63 -1.58 -6.36
C THR A 87 -4.71 -0.87 -7.70
N MET A 88 -3.55 -0.56 -8.25
CA MET A 88 -3.46 0.11 -9.54
C MET A 88 -2.19 -0.33 -10.26
N GLN A 89 -2.30 -0.53 -11.56
CA GLN A 89 -1.12 -0.74 -12.41
C GLN A 89 -0.82 0.58 -13.12
N TYR A 90 0.44 0.96 -13.18
CA TYR A 90 0.83 2.19 -13.85
C TYR A 90 2.02 1.95 -14.76
N SER A 91 2.18 2.83 -15.76
CA SER A 91 3.31 2.74 -16.68
C SER A 91 4.56 3.31 -16.03
N ASN A 92 5.70 2.64 -16.22
CA ASN A 92 6.95 3.10 -15.64
C ASN A 92 7.60 4.13 -16.58
N ASP A 93 6.92 5.25 -16.76
CA ASP A 93 7.41 6.37 -17.56
C ASP A 93 6.90 7.65 -16.89
N VAL A 94 7.20 8.79 -17.50
CA VAL A 94 6.85 10.07 -16.88
C VAL A 94 5.34 10.22 -16.70
N MET A 95 4.58 9.88 -17.75
CA MET A 95 3.13 10.01 -17.68
C MET A 95 2.52 9.05 -16.68
N GLY A 96 2.99 7.81 -16.69
CA GLY A 96 2.47 6.80 -15.78
C GLY A 96 2.78 7.13 -14.34
N THR A 97 4.00 7.58 -14.08
CA THR A 97 4.42 7.95 -12.73
C THR A 97 3.61 9.14 -12.23
N ARG A 98 3.36 10.11 -13.11
CA ARG A 98 2.55 11.27 -12.73
C ARG A 98 1.12 10.84 -12.41
N SER A 99 0.57 9.94 -13.22
CA SER A 99 -0.77 9.42 -13.00
C SER A 99 -0.85 8.69 -11.66
N ALA A 100 0.15 7.86 -11.37
CA ALA A 100 0.18 7.13 -10.10
C ALA A 100 0.25 8.09 -8.91
N ASN A 101 1.07 9.13 -9.01
CA ASN A 101 1.16 10.12 -7.94
C ASN A 101 -0.15 10.86 -7.74
N ASN A 102 -0.82 11.21 -8.82
CA ASN A 102 -2.12 11.89 -8.71
C ASN A 102 -3.15 10.98 -8.04
N THR A 103 -3.17 9.73 -8.41
CA THR A 103 -4.09 8.77 -7.81
C THR A 103 -3.77 8.58 -6.33
N ARG A 104 -2.48 8.50 -5.98
CA ARG A 104 -2.07 8.37 -4.61
C ARG A 104 -2.57 9.55 -3.76
N LEU A 105 -2.43 10.76 -4.29
CA LEU A 105 -2.89 11.94 -3.57
C LEU A 105 -4.41 11.93 -3.38
N LYS A 106 -5.14 11.53 -4.41
CA LYS A 106 -6.60 11.44 -4.32
C LYS A 106 -7.01 10.37 -3.30
N SER A 107 -6.35 9.24 -3.31
CA SER A 107 -6.64 8.16 -2.38
C SER A 107 -6.41 8.61 -0.94
N LYS A 108 -5.31 9.32 -0.71
CA LYS A 108 -4.99 9.85 0.60
C LYS A 108 -6.05 10.83 1.06
N GLU A 109 -6.46 11.75 0.17
CA GLU A 109 -7.48 12.72 0.53
C GLU A 109 -8.81 12.05 0.82
N MET A 110 -9.16 11.06 0.02
CA MET A 110 -10.40 10.32 0.21
C MET A 110 -10.42 9.61 1.57
N TYR A 111 -9.30 8.97 1.91
CA TYR A 111 -9.22 8.25 3.17
C TYR A 111 -9.34 9.21 4.36
N PHE A 112 -8.58 10.30 4.35
CA PHE A 112 -8.58 11.21 5.48
C PHE A 112 -9.86 12.02 5.58
N ALA A 113 -10.50 12.32 4.45
CA ALA A 113 -11.81 12.98 4.50
C ALA A 113 -12.83 12.06 5.17
N ALA A 114 -12.82 10.77 4.81
CA ALA A 114 -13.73 9.81 5.43
C ALA A 114 -13.42 9.67 6.91
N ALA A 115 -12.14 9.59 7.27
CA ALA A 115 -11.74 9.44 8.66
C ALA A 115 -12.14 10.65 9.50
N MET A 116 -11.95 11.84 8.95
CA MET A 116 -12.27 13.05 9.69
C MET A 116 -13.78 13.25 9.86
N ASN A 117 -14.57 12.70 8.97
CA ASN A 117 -16.02 12.82 9.04
C ASN A 117 -16.67 11.71 9.83
N SER A 118 -15.90 10.79 10.36
CA SER A 118 -16.42 9.67 11.15
C SER A 118 -16.11 9.89 12.61
N THR A 119 -17.08 9.57 13.48
CA THR A 119 -16.84 9.59 14.91
C THR A 119 -16.19 8.30 15.38
N ASP A 120 -16.19 7.29 14.53
CA ASP A 120 -15.66 5.97 14.86
C ASP A 120 -14.92 5.45 13.63
N MET A 121 -13.63 5.13 13.79
CA MET A 121 -12.81 4.65 12.68
C MET A 121 -13.36 3.37 12.07
N SER A 122 -14.13 2.60 12.81
CA SER A 122 -14.70 1.37 12.25
C SER A 122 -15.70 1.66 11.14
N ASN A 123 -16.17 2.89 11.03
CA ASN A 123 -17.11 3.27 9.98
C ASN A 123 -16.43 3.79 8.71
N VAL A 124 -15.09 3.87 8.70
CA VAL A 124 -14.38 4.37 7.55
C VAL A 124 -14.28 3.26 6.50
N ASN A 125 -14.74 3.56 5.29
CA ASN A 125 -14.68 2.59 4.20
C ASN A 125 -13.30 2.66 3.54
N THR A 126 -12.56 1.58 3.62
CA THR A 126 -11.23 1.52 3.04
C THR A 126 -11.15 0.57 1.85
N ASP A 127 -12.30 0.19 1.28
CA ASP A 127 -12.33 -0.87 0.27
C ASP A 127 -12.08 -0.39 -1.15
N ASN A 128 -12.19 0.89 -1.42
CA ASN A 128 -12.15 1.40 -2.79
C ASN A 128 -11.48 2.74 -2.83
N LEU A 129 -10.23 2.78 -2.40
CA LEU A 129 -9.50 4.04 -2.30
C LEU A 129 -8.85 4.45 -3.62
N VAL A 130 -8.61 3.52 -4.53
CA VAL A 130 -8.04 3.83 -5.83
C VAL A 130 -9.17 4.02 -6.81
N ASP A 131 -9.18 5.20 -7.44
CA ASP A 131 -10.17 5.51 -8.44
C ASP A 131 -9.50 5.45 -9.78
N ASP A 132 -9.98 4.53 -10.61
CA ASP A 132 -9.37 4.26 -11.88
C ASP A 132 -9.83 5.15 -13.00
N GLU A 133 -10.63 6.07 -12.73
CA GLU A 133 -11.22 6.82 -13.76
C GLU A 133 -10.33 7.42 -14.74
#